data_6df95efdf7beb14b0b1b05e2cefaebb3
#
_entry.id   6df95efdf7beb14b0b1b05e2cefaebb3
#
_cell.length_a   1.000
_cell.length_b   1.000
_cell.length_c   1.000
_cell.angle_alpha   90.00
_cell.angle_beta   90.00
_cell.angle_gamma   90.00
#
_symmetry.space_group_name_H-M   'P 1'
#
loop_
_entity.id
_entity.type
_entity.pdbx_description
1 polymer ?
#
loop_
_entity_poly.entity_id
_entity_poly.type
_entity_poly.pdbx_seq_one_letter_code
_entity_poly.pdbx_strand_id
1 'polypeptide(L)'
;MKKIIFLFLSLVIYEIGFAQQRQIFDITTFIPPTGWEKETKDFAVSFVKTNSQTQGWCRVTIYKSINSSGNPLTDFNSEWNSLITKNYPDATLPTPEATIEDGWTSQAGVAKFQFNNQESYALLTTVSGYEKEVSIVVLMNNTEFMPTVETFLTSLDLIKPVVFNKTQVPTRSTQPIPPITNSLSNSGISISTTNFDDGWVAQPFANWVRVANPNIEVYIYYVEDFSTNYSGKIEPEDHYWSTLIPQRFNIESEERWNEMTYPPIHYKEGNAVSKETGKSSFIAMDVYFSNGGATVILAVAASKDILKQKFAHPRDLEKMLGYNKFAVCEKDLIGTWEESSGSAVNMYNVNTGVYAGMNTASSANKFIFKIKGQYESVHSGASGMVGSMQFYSQKYNGQSTYANWDVTLTKRFKDKTEIFWAQFEAVRGGRVLHLTNKEASGVSYHLVKTQ
;
A
#
# COMPACT_ATOMS: atom_id res chain seq x y z
N MET A 1 -46.08 39.54 -55.89
CA MET A 1 -45.54 38.18 -55.73
C MET A 1 -44.24 38.27 -54.94
N LYS A 2 -44.26 37.99 -53.64
CA LYS A 2 -43.07 37.98 -52.79
C LYS A 2 -42.60 36.55 -52.64
N LYS A 3 -41.38 36.25 -53.11
CA LYS A 3 -40.71 34.96 -52.92
C LYS A 3 -40.10 34.92 -51.53
N ILE A 4 -40.59 34.03 -50.65
CA ILE A 4 -40.01 33.72 -49.35
C ILE A 4 -38.95 32.65 -49.59
N ILE A 5 -37.65 33.01 -49.33
CA ILE A 5 -36.53 32.09 -49.34
C ILE A 5 -36.46 31.47 -47.95
N PHE A 6 -36.73 30.15 -47.84
CA PHE A 6 -36.46 29.36 -46.62
C PHE A 6 -34.98 28.98 -46.62
N LEU A 7 -34.28 29.59 -45.65
CA LEU A 7 -32.87 29.22 -45.34
C LEU A 7 -32.89 28.04 -44.35
N PHE A 8 -32.63 26.84 -44.86
CA PHE A 8 -32.40 25.67 -44.03
C PHE A 8 -31.01 25.79 -43.40
N LEU A 9 -30.99 26.13 -42.07
CA LEU A 9 -29.78 26.10 -41.26
C LEU A 9 -29.60 24.64 -40.77
N SER A 10 -28.79 23.84 -41.48
CA SER A 10 -28.40 22.51 -41.05
C SER A 10 -27.45 22.63 -39.87
N LEU A 11 -27.96 22.39 -38.64
CA LEU A 11 -27.21 22.29 -37.43
C LEU A 11 -26.41 20.95 -37.48
N VAL A 12 -25.17 21.02 -37.92
CA VAL A 12 -24.23 19.88 -37.82
C VAL A 12 -23.85 19.77 -36.34
N ILE A 13 -24.51 18.85 -35.62
CA ILE A 13 -24.11 18.44 -34.27
C ILE A 13 -22.83 17.61 -34.46
N TYR A 14 -21.67 18.23 -34.24
CA TYR A 14 -20.43 17.50 -34.03
C TYR A 14 -20.57 16.77 -32.70
N GLU A 15 -20.86 15.48 -32.72
CA GLU A 15 -20.60 14.62 -31.59
C GLU A 15 -19.08 14.62 -31.38
N ILE A 16 -18.62 15.40 -30.42
CA ILE A 16 -17.26 15.31 -29.91
C ILE A 16 -17.22 13.98 -29.15
N GLY A 17 -16.87 12.91 -29.84
CA GLY A 17 -16.53 11.66 -29.22
C GLY A 17 -15.33 11.92 -28.31
N PHE A 18 -15.55 12.00 -27.01
CA PHE A 18 -14.48 11.96 -26.02
C PHE A 18 -13.81 10.60 -26.19
N ALA A 19 -12.65 10.58 -26.87
CA ALA A 19 -11.80 9.41 -26.89
C ALA A 19 -11.50 9.05 -25.44
N GLN A 20 -11.94 7.89 -25.02
CA GLN A 20 -11.76 7.40 -23.66
C GLN A 20 -10.27 7.31 -23.35
N GLN A 21 -9.80 8.10 -22.38
CA GLN A 21 -8.38 8.21 -22.06
C GLN A 21 -7.90 6.93 -21.35
N ARG A 22 -6.79 6.35 -21.80
CA ARG A 22 -6.11 5.25 -21.15
C ARG A 22 -5.71 5.67 -19.74
N GLN A 23 -5.99 4.83 -18.74
CA GLN A 23 -5.67 5.03 -17.34
C GLN A 23 -4.56 4.08 -16.92
N ILE A 24 -3.92 4.40 -15.79
CA ILE A 24 -2.86 3.59 -15.18
C ILE A 24 -3.28 3.28 -13.74
N PHE A 25 -3.12 2.02 -13.37
CA PHE A 25 -3.20 1.57 -11.98
C PHE A 25 -2.02 0.63 -11.72
N ASP A 26 -1.10 1.05 -10.87
CA ASP A 26 0.18 0.39 -10.62
C ASP A 26 0.95 0.17 -11.93
N ILE A 27 1.24 -1.07 -12.33
CA ILE A 27 1.91 -1.39 -13.59
C ILE A 27 0.92 -1.70 -14.73
N THR A 28 -0.38 -1.65 -14.49
CA THR A 28 -1.42 -1.97 -15.48
C THR A 28 -1.97 -0.71 -16.12
N THR A 29 -2.00 -0.66 -17.44
CA THR A 29 -2.67 0.39 -18.20
C THR A 29 -3.92 -0.19 -18.88
N PHE A 30 -5.00 0.58 -18.95
CA PHE A 30 -6.29 0.13 -19.47
C PHE A 30 -7.17 1.29 -19.94
N ILE A 31 -8.19 0.95 -20.73
CA ILE A 31 -9.27 1.87 -21.11
C ILE A 31 -10.49 1.48 -20.28
N PRO A 32 -11.00 2.35 -19.35
CA PRO A 32 -12.15 2.03 -18.51
C PRO A 32 -13.39 1.66 -19.35
N PRO A 33 -14.27 0.76 -18.89
CA PRO A 33 -15.50 0.47 -19.60
C PRO A 33 -16.49 1.63 -19.47
N THR A 34 -17.10 2.07 -20.61
CA THR A 34 -17.99 3.23 -20.65
C THR A 34 -19.27 2.99 -19.86
N GLY A 35 -19.61 3.94 -18.98
CA GLY A 35 -20.84 3.91 -18.20
C GLY A 35 -20.86 2.87 -17.09
N TRP A 36 -19.70 2.40 -16.64
CA TRP A 36 -19.52 1.59 -15.44
C TRP A 36 -19.13 2.48 -14.28
N GLU A 37 -19.55 2.12 -13.08
CA GLU A 37 -19.14 2.78 -11.84
C GLU A 37 -17.72 2.33 -11.50
N LYS A 38 -16.84 3.29 -11.22
CA LYS A 38 -15.44 3.03 -10.84
C LYS A 38 -15.27 3.12 -9.34
N GLU A 39 -14.69 2.09 -8.74
CA GLU A 39 -14.20 2.07 -7.37
C GLU A 39 -12.67 1.93 -7.37
N THR A 40 -11.97 2.73 -6.57
CA THR A 40 -10.52 2.65 -6.44
C THR A 40 -10.15 2.45 -4.97
N LYS A 41 -9.30 1.46 -4.71
CA LYS A 41 -8.68 1.16 -3.42
C LYS A 41 -7.16 1.10 -3.61
N ASP A 42 -6.39 1.17 -2.54
CA ASP A 42 -4.93 1.14 -2.61
C ASP A 42 -4.37 -0.13 -3.28
N PHE A 43 -5.11 -1.24 -3.16
CA PHE A 43 -4.72 -2.55 -3.68
C PHE A 43 -5.51 -2.99 -4.92
N ALA A 44 -6.55 -2.25 -5.34
CA ALA A 44 -7.38 -2.64 -6.49
C ALA A 44 -8.16 -1.46 -7.08
N VAL A 45 -8.42 -1.53 -8.38
CA VAL A 45 -9.42 -0.72 -9.06
C VAL A 45 -10.51 -1.63 -9.63
N SER A 46 -11.77 -1.29 -9.36
CA SER A 46 -12.93 -2.06 -9.82
C SER A 46 -13.86 -1.22 -10.68
N PHE A 47 -14.53 -1.88 -11.61
CA PHE A 47 -15.59 -1.33 -12.43
C PHE A 47 -16.83 -2.19 -12.25
N VAL A 48 -17.96 -1.57 -11.94
CA VAL A 48 -19.23 -2.27 -11.64
C VAL A 48 -20.32 -1.78 -12.58
N LYS A 49 -21.11 -2.70 -13.07
CA LYS A 49 -22.32 -2.42 -13.85
C LYS A 49 -23.46 -3.31 -13.40
N THR A 50 -24.64 -2.72 -13.24
CA THR A 50 -25.88 -3.43 -12.98
C THR A 50 -26.90 -3.12 -14.06
N ASN A 51 -27.77 -4.08 -14.36
CA ASN A 51 -28.92 -3.91 -15.24
C ASN A 51 -30.20 -4.27 -14.45
N SER A 52 -30.98 -3.27 -14.09
CA SER A 52 -32.19 -3.44 -13.29
C SER A 52 -33.30 -4.21 -14.01
N GLN A 53 -33.30 -4.26 -15.33
CA GLN A 53 -34.31 -4.96 -16.13
C GLN A 53 -34.06 -6.49 -16.12
N THR A 54 -32.79 -6.89 -16.22
CA THR A 54 -32.39 -8.31 -16.24
C THR A 54 -31.93 -8.79 -14.86
N GLN A 55 -31.82 -7.91 -13.87
CA GLN A 55 -31.17 -8.14 -12.59
C GLN A 55 -29.70 -8.63 -12.75
N GLY A 56 -29.13 -8.35 -13.93
CA GLY A 56 -27.76 -8.66 -14.26
C GLY A 56 -26.81 -7.74 -13.52
N TRP A 57 -25.66 -8.28 -13.11
CA TRP A 57 -24.55 -7.51 -12.58
C TRP A 57 -23.23 -8.07 -13.09
N CYS A 58 -22.25 -7.17 -13.18
CA CYS A 58 -20.87 -7.54 -13.50
C CYS A 58 -19.91 -6.62 -12.74
N ARG A 59 -18.84 -7.21 -12.22
CA ARG A 59 -17.72 -6.50 -11.58
C ARG A 59 -16.42 -6.97 -12.20
N VAL A 60 -15.60 -6.03 -12.66
CA VAL A 60 -14.23 -6.26 -13.10
C VAL A 60 -13.29 -5.59 -12.12
N THR A 61 -12.30 -6.31 -11.60
CA THR A 61 -11.34 -5.80 -10.63
C THR A 61 -9.92 -6.07 -11.11
N ILE A 62 -9.09 -5.03 -11.21
CA ILE A 62 -7.65 -5.13 -11.39
C ILE A 62 -7.00 -5.01 -10.03
N TYR A 63 -6.21 -5.97 -9.64
CA TYR A 63 -5.43 -5.92 -8.39
C TYR A 63 -4.05 -5.32 -8.65
N LYS A 64 -3.49 -4.69 -7.62
CA LYS A 64 -2.12 -4.19 -7.62
C LYS A 64 -1.15 -5.35 -7.82
N SER A 65 -0.05 -5.11 -8.54
CA SER A 65 0.97 -6.15 -8.75
C SER A 65 1.60 -6.61 -7.44
N ILE A 66 1.84 -7.90 -7.37
CA ILE A 66 2.61 -8.54 -6.31
C ILE A 66 3.87 -9.22 -6.89
N ASN A 67 4.70 -9.81 -6.06
CA ASN A 67 5.84 -10.57 -6.54
C ASN A 67 5.36 -11.93 -7.05
N SER A 68 5.73 -12.29 -8.29
CA SER A 68 5.49 -13.62 -8.85
C SER A 68 6.31 -14.69 -8.13
N SER A 69 5.76 -15.88 -7.97
CA SER A 69 6.51 -17.05 -7.49
C SER A 69 7.59 -17.53 -8.48
N GLY A 70 7.61 -16.97 -9.69
CA GLY A 70 8.43 -17.43 -10.82
C GLY A 70 7.81 -18.58 -11.60
N ASN A 71 6.61 -19.04 -11.21
CA ASN A 71 5.84 -20.05 -11.94
C ASN A 71 4.41 -19.55 -12.16
N PRO A 72 4.03 -19.18 -13.38
CA PRO A 72 2.72 -18.59 -13.69
C PRO A 72 1.51 -19.45 -13.30
N LEU A 73 1.64 -20.78 -13.36
CA LEU A 73 0.57 -21.69 -12.93
C LEU A 73 0.41 -21.71 -11.41
N THR A 74 1.51 -21.62 -10.69
CA THR A 74 1.49 -21.52 -9.23
C THR A 74 0.86 -20.19 -8.80
N ASP A 75 1.21 -19.10 -9.46
CA ASP A 75 0.63 -17.77 -9.25
C ASP A 75 -0.89 -17.82 -9.46
N PHE A 76 -1.36 -18.34 -10.61
CA PHE A 76 -2.78 -18.49 -10.90
C PHE A 76 -3.52 -19.29 -9.83
N ASN A 77 -2.97 -20.45 -9.42
CA ASN A 77 -3.61 -21.30 -8.42
C ASN A 77 -3.70 -20.62 -7.05
N SER A 78 -2.66 -19.88 -6.66
CA SER A 78 -2.62 -19.08 -5.43
C SER A 78 -3.68 -17.99 -5.44
N GLU A 79 -3.73 -17.23 -6.53
CA GLU A 79 -4.69 -16.15 -6.67
C GLU A 79 -6.13 -16.64 -6.81
N TRP A 80 -6.36 -17.77 -7.50
CA TRP A 80 -7.68 -18.40 -7.52
C TRP A 80 -8.18 -18.72 -6.11
N ASN A 81 -7.32 -19.34 -5.31
CA ASN A 81 -7.66 -19.70 -3.93
C ASN A 81 -7.93 -18.48 -3.05
N SER A 82 -7.09 -17.43 -3.18
CA SER A 82 -7.17 -16.25 -2.33
C SER A 82 -8.31 -15.29 -2.71
N LEU A 83 -8.54 -15.08 -4.00
CA LEU A 83 -9.49 -14.09 -4.49
C LEU A 83 -10.88 -14.68 -4.78
N ILE A 84 -10.96 -15.96 -5.18
CA ILE A 84 -12.20 -16.58 -5.60
C ILE A 84 -12.65 -17.63 -4.61
N THR A 85 -11.94 -18.75 -4.41
CA THR A 85 -12.42 -19.88 -3.58
C THR A 85 -12.67 -19.47 -2.13
N LYS A 86 -11.86 -18.58 -1.56
CA LYS A 86 -12.06 -18.09 -0.18
C LYS A 86 -13.41 -17.39 0.01
N ASN A 87 -13.92 -16.72 -1.04
CA ASN A 87 -15.17 -15.97 -0.99
C ASN A 87 -16.35 -16.76 -1.59
N TYR A 88 -16.06 -17.70 -2.50
CA TYR A 88 -17.03 -18.52 -3.24
C TYR A 88 -16.53 -19.97 -3.25
N PRO A 89 -16.76 -20.74 -2.17
CA PRO A 89 -16.17 -22.08 -1.99
C PRO A 89 -16.60 -23.12 -3.02
N ASP A 90 -17.73 -22.91 -3.69
CA ASP A 90 -18.25 -23.75 -4.77
C ASP A 90 -17.64 -23.43 -6.15
N ALA A 91 -16.89 -22.33 -6.28
CA ALA A 91 -16.10 -22.03 -7.48
C ALA A 91 -14.85 -22.92 -7.53
N THR A 92 -14.97 -24.08 -8.18
CA THR A 92 -13.85 -25.03 -8.31
C THR A 92 -12.69 -24.44 -9.12
N LEU A 93 -11.45 -24.76 -8.72
CA LEU A 93 -10.25 -24.33 -9.44
C LEU A 93 -10.26 -24.91 -10.88
N PRO A 94 -10.29 -24.06 -11.92
CA PRO A 94 -10.25 -24.53 -13.31
C PRO A 94 -8.81 -24.84 -13.74
N THR A 95 -8.66 -25.60 -14.83
CA THR A 95 -7.39 -25.67 -15.56
C THR A 95 -7.28 -24.41 -16.42
N PRO A 96 -6.28 -23.54 -16.19
CA PRO A 96 -6.18 -22.31 -16.95
C PRO A 96 -5.61 -22.52 -18.36
N GLU A 97 -5.99 -21.64 -19.29
CA GLU A 97 -5.35 -21.50 -20.58
C GLU A 97 -4.17 -20.52 -20.48
N ALA A 98 -3.02 -20.89 -21.07
CA ALA A 98 -1.80 -20.11 -21.02
C ALA A 98 -1.53 -19.40 -22.34
N THR A 99 -1.12 -18.12 -22.26
CA THR A 99 -0.62 -17.34 -23.41
C THR A 99 0.67 -16.64 -23.01
N ILE A 100 1.62 -16.56 -23.93
CA ILE A 100 2.91 -15.87 -23.69
C ILE A 100 3.05 -14.75 -24.70
N GLU A 101 3.23 -13.54 -24.20
CA GLU A 101 3.44 -12.36 -25.03
C GLU A 101 4.41 -11.40 -24.32
N ASP A 102 5.43 -10.95 -25.04
CA ASP A 102 6.33 -9.87 -24.61
C ASP A 102 7.05 -10.09 -23.26
N GLY A 103 7.30 -11.38 -22.91
CA GLY A 103 7.93 -11.78 -21.63
C GLY A 103 6.97 -11.88 -20.46
N TRP A 104 5.68 -11.67 -20.69
CA TRP A 104 4.61 -11.97 -19.77
C TRP A 104 3.95 -13.30 -20.13
N THR A 105 3.58 -14.07 -19.10
CA THR A 105 2.75 -15.28 -19.24
C THR A 105 1.41 -15.01 -18.59
N SER A 106 0.35 -15.04 -19.40
CA SER A 106 -1.03 -14.95 -18.94
C SER A 106 -1.60 -16.36 -18.68
N GLN A 107 -2.28 -16.54 -17.55
CA GLN A 107 -3.04 -17.73 -17.20
C GLN A 107 -4.49 -17.31 -16.99
N ALA A 108 -5.44 -17.84 -17.74
CA ALA A 108 -6.84 -17.48 -17.65
C ALA A 108 -7.73 -18.69 -17.41
N GLY A 109 -8.65 -18.59 -16.46
CA GLY A 109 -9.59 -19.67 -16.13
C GLY A 109 -10.94 -19.12 -15.69
N VAL A 110 -11.98 -19.95 -15.85
CA VAL A 110 -13.37 -19.63 -15.51
C VAL A 110 -14.01 -20.78 -14.74
N ALA A 111 -14.81 -20.45 -13.74
CA ALA A 111 -15.69 -21.41 -13.06
C ALA A 111 -17.05 -20.79 -12.76
N LYS A 112 -18.03 -21.67 -12.57
CA LYS A 112 -19.36 -21.28 -12.08
C LYS A 112 -19.38 -21.34 -10.56
N PHE A 113 -20.21 -20.48 -9.96
CA PHE A 113 -20.51 -20.50 -8.53
C PHE A 113 -21.94 -20.01 -8.28
N GLN A 114 -22.47 -20.26 -7.07
CA GLN A 114 -23.78 -19.75 -6.67
C GLN A 114 -23.62 -18.47 -5.85
N PHE A 115 -24.32 -17.42 -6.26
CA PHE A 115 -24.39 -16.17 -5.52
C PHE A 115 -25.85 -15.74 -5.38
N ASN A 116 -26.34 -15.63 -4.14
CA ASN A 116 -27.75 -15.33 -3.84
C ASN A 116 -28.75 -16.23 -4.59
N ASN A 117 -28.47 -17.55 -4.64
CA ASN A 117 -29.25 -18.55 -5.35
C ASN A 117 -29.33 -18.35 -6.88
N GLN A 118 -28.38 -17.61 -7.45
CA GLN A 118 -28.25 -17.42 -8.88
C GLN A 118 -26.91 -17.98 -9.35
N GLU A 119 -26.94 -18.70 -10.47
CA GLU A 119 -25.72 -19.14 -11.14
C GLU A 119 -24.91 -17.90 -11.59
N SER A 120 -23.66 -17.85 -11.20
CA SER A 120 -22.74 -16.77 -11.48
C SER A 120 -21.41 -17.31 -12.00
N TYR A 121 -20.60 -16.47 -12.61
CA TYR A 121 -19.34 -16.83 -13.22
C TYR A 121 -18.21 -16.04 -12.59
N ALA A 122 -17.11 -16.70 -12.28
CA ALA A 122 -15.85 -16.11 -11.87
C ALA A 122 -14.81 -16.37 -12.95
N LEU A 123 -14.23 -15.31 -13.49
CA LEU A 123 -13.07 -15.34 -14.36
C LEU A 123 -11.88 -14.79 -13.59
N LEU A 124 -10.74 -15.48 -13.66
CA LEU A 124 -9.46 -14.96 -13.22
C LEU A 124 -8.49 -14.98 -14.39
N THR A 125 -7.80 -13.89 -14.58
CA THR A 125 -6.60 -13.81 -15.41
C THR A 125 -5.45 -13.34 -14.53
N THR A 126 -4.38 -14.14 -14.40
CA THR A 126 -3.12 -13.72 -13.82
C THR A 126 -2.09 -13.51 -14.92
N VAL A 127 -1.30 -12.47 -14.84
CA VAL A 127 -0.23 -12.18 -15.78
C VAL A 127 1.07 -12.08 -15.03
N SER A 128 1.95 -13.07 -15.21
CA SER A 128 3.23 -13.20 -14.51
C SER A 128 4.40 -12.93 -15.45
N GLY A 129 5.36 -12.12 -15.02
CA GLY A 129 6.56 -11.79 -15.77
C GLY A 129 7.41 -10.75 -15.02
N TYR A 130 8.70 -10.67 -15.31
CA TYR A 130 9.60 -9.68 -14.73
C TYR A 130 9.55 -9.64 -13.19
N GLU A 131 9.45 -10.81 -12.57
CA GLU A 131 9.32 -10.99 -11.10
C GLU A 131 8.03 -10.38 -10.52
N LYS A 132 7.06 -10.02 -11.36
CA LYS A 132 5.76 -9.46 -10.97
C LYS A 132 4.60 -10.31 -11.45
N GLU A 133 3.50 -10.19 -10.74
CA GLU A 133 2.22 -10.79 -11.06
C GLU A 133 1.11 -9.77 -10.89
N VAL A 134 0.15 -9.76 -11.82
CA VAL A 134 -1.06 -8.94 -11.76
C VAL A 134 -2.26 -9.85 -11.93
N SER A 135 -3.27 -9.70 -11.07
CA SER A 135 -4.53 -10.44 -11.13
C SER A 135 -5.68 -9.55 -11.56
N ILE A 136 -6.48 -10.04 -12.52
CA ILE A 136 -7.73 -9.43 -12.97
C ILE A 136 -8.86 -10.42 -12.70
N VAL A 137 -9.84 -10.03 -11.89
CA VAL A 137 -11.01 -10.84 -11.55
C VAL A 137 -12.25 -10.24 -12.17
N VAL A 138 -13.03 -11.07 -12.87
CA VAL A 138 -14.36 -10.71 -13.36
C VAL A 138 -15.39 -11.62 -12.69
N LEU A 139 -16.39 -11.02 -12.06
CA LEU A 139 -17.53 -11.70 -11.47
C LEU A 139 -18.79 -11.20 -12.14
N MET A 140 -19.69 -12.12 -12.57
CA MET A 140 -20.95 -11.74 -13.20
C MET A 140 -22.00 -12.84 -13.06
N ASN A 141 -23.29 -12.45 -13.07
CA ASN A 141 -24.40 -13.40 -13.13
C ASN A 141 -25.12 -13.41 -14.51
N ASN A 142 -24.68 -12.57 -15.45
CA ASN A 142 -25.29 -12.50 -16.76
C ASN A 142 -24.20 -12.26 -17.83
N THR A 143 -24.24 -13.07 -18.89
CA THR A 143 -23.28 -12.99 -20.01
C THR A 143 -23.50 -11.78 -20.94
N GLU A 144 -24.57 -10.98 -20.72
CA GLU A 144 -24.81 -9.74 -21.48
C GLU A 144 -23.64 -8.74 -21.38
N PHE A 145 -22.84 -8.81 -20.29
CA PHE A 145 -21.69 -7.95 -20.08
C PHE A 145 -20.41 -8.40 -20.80
N MET A 146 -20.37 -9.65 -21.31
CA MET A 146 -19.16 -10.23 -21.92
C MET A 146 -18.53 -9.38 -23.03
N PRO A 147 -19.29 -8.80 -24.00
CA PRO A 147 -18.68 -7.98 -25.05
C PRO A 147 -17.92 -6.77 -24.50
N THR A 148 -18.43 -6.15 -23.43
CA THR A 148 -17.75 -5.03 -22.77
C THR A 148 -16.53 -5.50 -21.98
N VAL A 149 -16.65 -6.63 -21.29
CA VAL A 149 -15.54 -7.26 -20.55
C VAL A 149 -14.41 -7.64 -21.49
N GLU A 150 -14.69 -8.28 -22.62
CA GLU A 150 -13.70 -8.64 -23.65
C GLU A 150 -12.98 -7.40 -24.19
N THR A 151 -13.74 -6.36 -24.54
CA THR A 151 -13.15 -5.08 -24.99
C THR A 151 -12.24 -4.48 -23.93
N PHE A 152 -12.66 -4.53 -22.66
CA PHE A 152 -11.86 -4.04 -21.55
C PHE A 152 -10.59 -4.87 -21.36
N LEU A 153 -10.68 -6.20 -21.32
CA LEU A 153 -9.54 -7.10 -21.16
C LEU A 153 -8.53 -6.92 -22.32
N THR A 154 -9.00 -6.76 -23.55
CA THR A 154 -8.14 -6.47 -24.71
C THR A 154 -7.44 -5.11 -24.63
N SER A 155 -7.98 -4.17 -23.85
CA SER A 155 -7.37 -2.86 -23.65
C SER A 155 -6.24 -2.86 -22.61
N LEU A 156 -6.10 -3.95 -21.85
CA LEU A 156 -5.07 -4.07 -20.81
C LEU A 156 -3.68 -4.18 -21.42
N ASP A 157 -2.73 -3.52 -20.78
CA ASP A 157 -1.32 -3.62 -21.13
C ASP A 157 -0.49 -3.44 -19.83
N LEU A 158 0.66 -4.07 -19.75
CA LEU A 158 1.51 -4.03 -18.57
C LEU A 158 2.80 -3.26 -18.84
N ILE A 159 3.08 -2.30 -18.00
CA ILE A 159 4.33 -1.54 -18.01
C ILE A 159 5.46 -2.49 -17.59
N LYS A 160 6.39 -2.73 -18.50
CA LYS A 160 7.59 -3.51 -18.19
C LYS A 160 8.41 -2.76 -17.12
N PRO A 161 8.77 -3.39 -16.00
CA PRO A 161 9.71 -2.79 -15.07
C PRO A 161 11.00 -2.46 -15.82
N VAL A 162 11.55 -1.28 -15.59
CA VAL A 162 12.85 -0.91 -16.17
C VAL A 162 13.90 -1.85 -15.56
N VAL A 163 14.27 -2.86 -16.30
CA VAL A 163 15.38 -3.75 -15.92
C VAL A 163 16.66 -2.94 -16.10
N PHE A 164 17.23 -2.44 -15.00
CA PHE A 164 18.62 -2.06 -15.01
C PHE A 164 19.42 -3.33 -15.33
N ASN A 165 19.96 -3.41 -16.55
CA ASN A 165 20.75 -4.53 -17.01
C ASN A 165 21.80 -4.91 -15.94
N LYS A 166 21.57 -6.00 -15.25
CA LYS A 166 22.64 -6.76 -14.59
C LYS A 166 23.47 -7.37 -15.71
N THR A 167 24.51 -6.68 -16.10
CA THR A 167 25.57 -7.21 -16.98
C THR A 167 26.04 -8.54 -16.42
N GLN A 168 25.89 -9.57 -17.25
CA GLN A 168 26.52 -10.90 -17.23
C GLN A 168 27.11 -11.39 -15.91
N VAL A 169 26.54 -12.47 -15.40
CA VAL A 169 27.14 -13.32 -14.37
C VAL A 169 28.36 -14.02 -14.99
N PRO A 170 29.59 -13.73 -14.54
CA PRO A 170 30.72 -14.66 -14.75
C PRO A 170 30.63 -15.76 -13.69
N THR A 171 30.89 -16.94 -14.13
CA THR A 171 31.13 -18.19 -13.42
C THR A 171 31.74 -17.98 -12.03
N ARG A 172 31.10 -18.59 -11.03
CA ARG A 172 31.51 -18.84 -9.64
C ARG A 172 33.03 -18.73 -9.40
N SER A 173 33.44 -17.53 -8.94
CA SER A 173 34.70 -17.30 -8.24
C SER A 173 34.33 -16.99 -6.80
N THR A 174 34.92 -17.76 -5.87
CA THR A 174 34.86 -17.51 -4.44
C THR A 174 35.60 -16.20 -4.11
N GLN A 175 34.91 -15.07 -4.26
CA GLN A 175 35.38 -13.80 -3.72
C GLN A 175 34.54 -13.41 -2.52
N PRO A 176 35.13 -12.74 -1.52
CA PRO A 176 34.44 -12.33 -0.30
C PRO A 176 33.25 -11.43 -0.67
N ILE A 177 32.10 -11.65 0.00
CA ILE A 177 30.90 -10.82 -0.09
C ILE A 177 31.35 -9.36 0.11
N PRO A 178 31.04 -8.43 -0.85
CA PRO A 178 31.36 -7.03 -0.64
C PRO A 178 30.67 -6.55 0.64
N PRO A 179 31.30 -5.68 1.43
CA PRO A 179 30.67 -5.13 2.61
C PRO A 179 29.34 -4.52 2.20
N ILE A 180 28.29 -4.79 3.01
CA ILE A 180 26.96 -4.15 2.85
C ILE A 180 27.24 -2.66 2.90
N THR A 181 27.34 -2.04 1.73
CA THR A 181 27.46 -0.58 1.65
C THR A 181 26.21 -0.02 2.27
N ASN A 182 26.38 0.68 3.38
CA ASN A 182 25.35 1.52 4.01
C ASN A 182 24.90 2.58 3.00
N SER A 183 24.17 2.15 1.95
CA SER A 183 23.60 3.10 0.99
C SER A 183 22.53 3.88 1.72
N LEU A 184 22.74 5.18 1.84
CA LEU A 184 21.77 6.12 2.35
C LEU A 184 20.42 5.88 1.62
N SER A 185 19.35 5.94 2.36
CA SER A 185 18.00 5.73 1.85
C SER A 185 17.70 6.68 0.69
N ASN A 186 17.10 6.15 -0.39
CA ASN A 186 16.45 6.95 -1.44
C ASN A 186 15.08 7.51 -0.97
N SER A 187 14.86 7.63 0.33
CA SER A 187 13.62 8.14 0.93
C SER A 187 13.29 9.59 0.52
N GLY A 188 14.27 10.31 -0.03
CA GLY A 188 14.14 11.73 -0.37
C GLY A 188 14.09 12.66 0.86
N ILE A 189 14.50 12.17 2.06
CA ILE A 189 14.59 12.96 3.28
C ILE A 189 15.97 13.64 3.29
N SER A 190 15.99 14.97 3.24
CA SER A 190 17.24 15.75 3.24
C SER A 190 17.92 15.76 4.62
N ILE A 191 17.14 15.70 5.70
CA ILE A 191 17.64 15.53 7.06
C ILE A 191 17.80 14.02 7.31
N SER A 192 19.01 13.53 7.04
CA SER A 192 19.31 12.09 7.10
C SER A 192 19.56 11.56 8.52
N THR A 193 19.61 12.43 9.52
CA THR A 193 19.85 12.05 10.92
C THR A 193 19.01 12.93 11.84
N THR A 194 18.32 12.33 12.79
CA THR A 194 17.57 13.03 13.83
C THR A 194 18.14 12.71 15.20
N ASN A 195 18.47 13.75 15.98
CA ASN A 195 18.81 13.66 17.39
C ASN A 195 17.58 13.95 18.24
N PHE A 196 17.28 13.04 19.17
CA PHE A 196 16.24 13.22 20.17
C PHE A 196 16.89 13.68 21.48
N ASP A 197 16.16 14.39 22.30
CA ASP A 197 16.66 14.95 23.59
C ASP A 197 16.88 13.87 24.67
N ASP A 198 16.53 12.64 24.39
CA ASP A 198 16.71 11.44 25.23
C ASP A 198 18.00 10.64 24.91
N GLY A 199 18.86 11.18 24.03
CA GLY A 199 20.14 10.58 23.66
C GLY A 199 20.09 9.56 22.52
N TRP A 200 18.94 9.34 21.88
CA TRP A 200 18.83 8.52 20.71
C TRP A 200 19.02 9.32 19.42
N VAL A 201 19.61 8.69 18.43
CA VAL A 201 19.81 9.23 17.08
C VAL A 201 19.21 8.30 16.06
N ALA A 202 18.24 8.76 15.26
CA ALA A 202 17.64 8.01 14.18
C ALA A 202 18.25 8.39 12.83
N GLN A 203 18.46 7.37 11.97
CA GLN A 203 18.99 7.54 10.60
C GLN A 203 18.29 6.55 9.65
N PRO A 204 17.72 7.00 8.51
CA PRO A 204 17.06 6.14 7.55
C PRO A 204 18.09 5.47 6.62
N PHE A 205 17.93 4.16 6.41
CA PHE A 205 18.64 3.35 5.43
C PHE A 205 17.69 2.72 4.42
N ALA A 206 18.19 2.03 3.42
CA ALA A 206 17.36 1.46 2.35
C ALA A 206 16.29 0.46 2.85
N ASN A 207 16.60 -0.32 3.90
CA ASN A 207 15.72 -1.39 4.39
C ASN A 207 15.21 -1.18 5.83
N TRP A 208 15.74 -0.21 6.56
CA TRP A 208 15.42 0.05 7.97
C TRP A 208 15.73 1.47 8.38
N VAL A 209 15.20 1.88 9.51
CA VAL A 209 15.69 3.03 10.28
C VAL A 209 16.60 2.49 11.38
N ARG A 210 17.84 2.96 11.43
CA ARG A 210 18.75 2.72 12.54
C ARG A 210 18.51 3.77 13.61
N VAL A 211 18.24 3.34 14.83
CA VAL A 211 18.08 4.19 16.00
C VAL A 211 19.15 3.78 17.01
N ALA A 212 20.06 4.67 17.35
CA ALA A 212 21.21 4.33 18.17
C ALA A 212 21.44 5.29 19.32
N ASN A 213 21.95 4.74 20.40
CA ASN A 213 22.62 5.43 21.48
C ASN A 213 24.02 4.83 21.70
N PRO A 214 24.87 5.32 22.62
CA PRO A 214 26.23 4.80 22.77
C PRO A 214 26.34 3.29 23.07
N ASN A 215 25.31 2.65 23.60
CA ASN A 215 25.36 1.28 24.11
C ASN A 215 24.48 0.29 23.33
N ILE A 216 23.47 0.79 22.59
CA ILE A 216 22.47 -0.06 21.93
C ILE A 216 22.19 0.51 20.54
N GLU A 217 22.08 -0.37 19.56
CA GLU A 217 21.56 -0.07 18.23
C GLU A 217 20.24 -0.80 18.03
N VAL A 218 19.24 -0.12 17.46
CA VAL A 218 17.96 -0.69 17.11
C VAL A 218 17.73 -0.49 15.62
N TYR A 219 17.36 -1.54 14.93
CA TYR A 219 17.02 -1.53 13.51
C TYR A 219 15.53 -1.78 13.37
N ILE A 220 14.80 -0.75 12.90
CA ILE A 220 13.37 -0.80 12.61
C ILE A 220 13.23 -1.08 11.13
N TYR A 221 12.95 -2.33 10.76
CA TYR A 221 12.74 -2.71 9.37
C TYR A 221 11.45 -2.12 8.86
N TYR A 222 11.42 -1.69 7.61
CA TYR A 222 10.20 -1.18 7.01
C TYR A 222 9.14 -2.28 6.91
N VAL A 223 7.88 -1.86 7.06
CA VAL A 223 6.74 -2.77 7.00
C VAL A 223 6.80 -3.63 5.75
N GLU A 224 6.66 -4.93 5.93
CA GLU A 224 6.51 -5.90 4.85
C GLU A 224 5.08 -6.46 4.87
N ASP A 225 4.57 -6.74 3.69
CA ASP A 225 3.31 -7.48 3.58
C ASP A 225 3.56 -8.89 4.12
N PHE A 226 2.97 -9.16 5.27
CA PHE A 226 3.12 -10.44 5.95
C PHE A 226 2.50 -11.59 5.15
N SER A 227 1.47 -11.32 4.34
CA SER A 227 0.76 -12.34 3.57
C SER A 227 1.63 -12.95 2.46
N THR A 228 2.62 -12.22 1.97
CA THR A 228 3.49 -12.67 0.85
C THR A 228 4.66 -13.52 1.31
N ASN A 229 5.14 -13.36 2.55
CA ASN A 229 6.36 -14.00 3.04
C ASN A 229 6.10 -15.07 4.11
N TYR A 230 4.87 -15.22 4.60
CA TYR A 230 4.54 -16.11 5.68
C TYR A 230 3.53 -17.18 5.26
N SER A 231 3.93 -18.43 5.32
CA SER A 231 3.09 -19.57 4.93
C SER A 231 2.10 -20.02 6.02
N GLY A 232 2.10 -19.38 7.20
CA GLY A 232 1.31 -19.78 8.37
C GLY A 232 1.71 -21.12 9.02
N LYS A 233 2.84 -21.69 8.60
CA LYS A 233 3.32 -23.00 9.09
C LYS A 233 4.32 -22.91 10.23
N ILE A 234 4.92 -21.75 10.43
CA ILE A 234 5.88 -21.45 11.50
C ILE A 234 5.47 -20.17 12.18
N GLU A 235 5.89 -19.97 13.43
CA GLU A 235 5.61 -18.73 14.13
C GLU A 235 6.37 -17.54 13.49
N PRO A 236 5.78 -16.33 13.50
CA PRO A 236 6.38 -15.15 12.87
C PRO A 236 7.82 -14.87 13.34
N GLU A 237 8.07 -14.97 14.63
CA GLU A 237 9.39 -14.76 15.20
C GLU A 237 10.40 -15.81 14.72
N ASP A 238 9.99 -17.06 14.47
CA ASP A 238 10.88 -18.09 13.92
C ASP A 238 11.22 -17.81 12.46
N HIS A 239 10.20 -17.36 11.69
CA HIS A 239 10.40 -16.99 10.30
C HIS A 239 11.45 -15.90 10.16
N TYR A 240 11.25 -14.77 10.82
CA TYR A 240 12.17 -13.63 10.69
C TYR A 240 13.53 -13.90 11.36
N TRP A 241 13.56 -14.64 12.49
CA TRP A 241 14.81 -15.03 13.13
C TRP A 241 15.68 -15.89 12.21
N SER A 242 15.09 -16.83 11.47
CA SER A 242 15.80 -17.72 10.56
C SER A 242 16.15 -17.09 9.20
N THR A 243 15.38 -16.11 8.74
CA THR A 243 15.56 -15.53 7.39
C THR A 243 16.29 -14.19 7.41
N LEU A 244 16.04 -13.35 8.41
CA LEU A 244 16.55 -11.98 8.48
C LEU A 244 17.86 -11.88 9.28
N ILE A 245 17.91 -12.48 10.47
CA ILE A 245 19.05 -12.35 11.38
C ILE A 245 20.34 -12.95 10.76
N PRO A 246 20.33 -14.14 10.11
CA PRO A 246 21.52 -14.71 9.51
C PRO A 246 22.12 -13.89 8.37
N GLN A 247 21.43 -12.92 7.83
CA GLN A 247 22.01 -12.03 6.83
C GLN A 247 23.11 -11.14 7.42
N ARG A 248 23.06 -10.84 8.72
CA ARG A 248 23.96 -9.92 9.42
C ARG A 248 24.72 -10.55 10.57
N PHE A 249 24.21 -11.62 11.15
CA PHE A 249 24.74 -12.24 12.36
C PHE A 249 24.92 -13.76 12.19
N ASN A 250 25.93 -14.32 12.84
CA ASN A 250 26.03 -15.74 13.13
C ASN A 250 25.40 -15.95 14.51
N ILE A 251 24.30 -16.69 14.57
CA ILE A 251 23.56 -16.96 15.81
C ILE A 251 24.30 -18.04 16.61
N GLU A 252 24.60 -17.78 17.89
CA GLU A 252 25.25 -18.72 18.80
C GLU A 252 24.27 -19.36 19.78
N SER A 253 23.22 -18.62 20.17
CA SER A 253 22.13 -19.11 21.01
C SER A 253 20.84 -18.39 20.71
N GLU A 254 19.72 -19.02 21.04
CA GLU A 254 18.40 -18.39 20.92
C GLU A 254 17.48 -18.79 22.09
N GLU A 255 16.66 -17.86 22.49
CA GLU A 255 15.65 -18.03 23.52
C GLU A 255 14.35 -17.33 23.05
N ARG A 256 13.21 -18.00 23.23
CA ARG A 256 11.90 -17.47 22.89
C ARG A 256 11.21 -16.94 24.16
N TRP A 257 10.42 -15.89 24.02
CA TRP A 257 9.49 -15.47 25.04
C TRP A 257 8.32 -16.46 25.16
N ASN A 258 8.11 -16.99 26.36
CA ASN A 258 7.15 -18.08 26.59
C ASN A 258 5.92 -17.67 27.42
N GLU A 259 5.80 -16.40 27.82
CA GLU A 259 4.62 -15.95 28.55
C GLU A 259 3.42 -15.77 27.62
N MET A 260 2.29 -16.33 28.03
CA MET A 260 1.04 -16.19 27.28
C MET A 260 0.48 -14.80 27.50
N THR A 261 0.38 -13.99 26.45
CA THR A 261 -0.14 -12.62 26.48
C THR A 261 -1.21 -12.42 25.40
N TYR A 262 -2.06 -11.42 25.61
CA TYR A 262 -2.99 -10.98 24.57
C TYR A 262 -2.84 -9.46 24.33
N PRO A 263 -2.58 -9.02 23.10
CA PRO A 263 -2.21 -9.84 21.93
C PRO A 263 -0.90 -10.62 22.13
N PRO A 264 -0.63 -11.68 21.35
CA PRO A 264 0.59 -12.45 21.50
C PRO A 264 1.85 -11.61 21.23
N ILE A 265 2.96 -12.00 21.87
CA ILE A 265 4.28 -11.37 21.69
C ILE A 265 5.13 -12.31 20.82
N HIS A 266 5.61 -11.81 19.70
CA HIS A 266 6.45 -12.52 18.74
C HIS A 266 7.92 -12.14 18.91
N TYR A 267 8.55 -12.63 19.98
CA TYR A 267 9.87 -12.19 20.43
C TYR A 267 10.87 -13.34 20.56
N LYS A 268 12.11 -13.08 20.10
CA LYS A 268 13.29 -13.94 20.32
C LYS A 268 14.49 -13.11 20.69
N GLU A 269 15.38 -13.69 21.49
CA GLU A 269 16.66 -13.09 21.86
C GLU A 269 17.78 -14.15 21.90
N GLY A 270 19.04 -13.71 21.88
CA GLY A 270 20.17 -14.62 21.98
C GLY A 270 21.51 -13.97 21.76
N ASN A 271 22.57 -14.79 21.88
CA ASN A 271 23.93 -14.38 21.55
C ASN A 271 24.19 -14.55 20.07
N ALA A 272 24.93 -13.63 19.49
CA ALA A 272 25.28 -13.64 18.08
C ALA A 272 26.59 -12.92 17.81
N VAL A 273 27.26 -13.26 16.72
CA VAL A 273 28.47 -12.59 16.24
C VAL A 273 28.14 -11.81 14.98
N SER A 274 28.39 -10.51 14.99
CA SER A 274 28.21 -9.66 13.82
C SER A 274 29.13 -10.11 12.66
N LYS A 275 28.58 -10.37 11.51
CA LYS A 275 29.34 -10.74 10.30
C LYS A 275 30.18 -9.59 9.76
N GLU A 276 29.76 -8.34 10.02
CA GLU A 276 30.43 -7.13 9.56
C GLU A 276 31.67 -6.82 10.43
N THR A 277 31.52 -6.93 11.75
CA THR A 277 32.55 -6.49 12.70
C THR A 277 33.28 -7.63 13.39
N GLY A 278 32.80 -8.86 13.32
CA GLY A 278 33.30 -10.02 14.06
C GLY A 278 33.08 -9.93 15.59
N LYS A 279 32.35 -8.93 16.08
CA LYS A 279 32.11 -8.73 17.51
C LYS A 279 30.94 -9.57 18.01
N SER A 280 31.13 -10.19 19.18
CA SER A 280 30.02 -10.81 19.90
C SER A 280 29.06 -9.74 20.41
N SER A 281 27.77 -10.04 20.34
CA SER A 281 26.69 -9.17 20.72
C SER A 281 25.54 -9.99 21.30
N PHE A 282 24.69 -9.36 22.10
CA PHE A 282 23.39 -9.90 22.46
C PHE A 282 22.34 -9.19 21.61
N ILE A 283 21.48 -9.97 20.97
CA ILE A 283 20.44 -9.46 20.08
C ILE A 283 19.06 -9.83 20.60
N ALA A 284 18.09 -8.96 20.35
CA ALA A 284 16.66 -9.20 20.62
C ALA A 284 15.81 -8.71 19.48
N MET A 285 14.88 -9.53 19.05
CA MET A 285 13.98 -9.24 17.92
C MET A 285 12.53 -9.36 18.37
N ASP A 286 11.74 -8.37 17.98
CA ASP A 286 10.28 -8.38 18.11
C ASP A 286 9.65 -8.19 16.73
N VAL A 287 8.51 -8.88 16.50
CA VAL A 287 7.72 -8.75 15.27
C VAL A 287 6.39 -8.09 15.61
N TYR A 288 6.27 -6.85 15.23
CA TYR A 288 5.08 -6.04 15.48
C TYR A 288 4.15 -6.02 14.27
N PHE A 289 2.87 -6.33 14.50
CA PHE A 289 1.84 -6.33 13.47
C PHE A 289 0.97 -5.09 13.53
N SER A 290 0.85 -4.39 12.41
CA SER A 290 -0.08 -3.28 12.27
C SER A 290 -0.59 -3.18 10.83
N ASN A 291 -1.86 -2.81 10.66
CA ASN A 291 -2.46 -2.51 9.35
C ASN A 291 -2.24 -3.58 8.25
N GLY A 292 -2.19 -4.87 8.66
CA GLY A 292 -2.00 -6.00 7.74
C GLY A 292 -0.56 -6.27 7.34
N GLY A 293 0.41 -5.52 7.90
CA GLY A 293 1.84 -5.73 7.68
C GLY A 293 2.58 -6.14 8.95
N ALA A 294 3.83 -6.58 8.78
CA ALA A 294 4.77 -6.91 9.85
C ALA A 294 5.96 -5.96 9.83
N THR A 295 6.33 -5.44 10.98
CA THR A 295 7.56 -4.67 11.21
C THR A 295 8.44 -5.46 12.15
N VAL A 296 9.69 -5.72 11.75
CA VAL A 296 10.70 -6.35 12.60
C VAL A 296 11.50 -5.26 13.28
N ILE A 297 11.65 -5.38 14.59
CA ILE A 297 12.47 -4.50 15.42
C ILE A 297 13.60 -5.34 16.00
N LEU A 298 14.85 -5.04 15.61
CA LEU A 298 16.04 -5.76 16.06
C LEU A 298 16.90 -4.85 16.91
N ALA A 299 17.05 -5.14 18.20
CA ALA A 299 17.98 -4.47 19.08
C ALA A 299 19.27 -5.26 19.22
N VAL A 300 20.41 -4.55 19.29
CA VAL A 300 21.77 -5.10 19.38
C VAL A 300 22.50 -4.36 20.49
N ALA A 301 23.05 -5.10 21.45
CA ALA A 301 23.87 -4.58 22.56
C ALA A 301 25.09 -5.46 22.78
N ALA A 302 26.08 -4.96 23.53
CA ALA A 302 27.27 -5.73 23.85
C ALA A 302 26.98 -6.91 24.81
N SER A 303 25.91 -6.85 25.61
CA SER A 303 25.50 -7.93 26.51
C SER A 303 24.01 -7.91 26.78
N LYS A 304 23.48 -9.04 27.33
CA LYS A 304 22.08 -9.17 27.79
C LYS A 304 21.72 -8.12 28.82
N ASP A 305 22.60 -7.85 29.77
CA ASP A 305 22.34 -6.89 30.85
C ASP A 305 22.17 -5.47 30.33
N ILE A 306 23.01 -5.03 29.39
CA ILE A 306 22.88 -3.72 28.76
C ILE A 306 21.54 -3.60 28.04
N LEU A 307 21.15 -4.64 27.30
CA LEU A 307 19.88 -4.65 26.57
C LEU A 307 18.70 -4.63 27.53
N LYS A 308 18.70 -5.47 28.56
CA LYS A 308 17.61 -5.59 29.55
C LYS A 308 17.46 -4.36 30.47
N GLN A 309 18.53 -3.60 30.69
CA GLN A 309 18.41 -2.31 31.39
C GLN A 309 17.51 -1.32 30.65
N LYS A 310 17.48 -1.37 29.32
CA LYS A 310 16.65 -0.48 28.51
C LYS A 310 15.32 -1.12 28.10
N PHE A 311 15.34 -2.40 27.76
CA PHE A 311 14.20 -3.19 27.29
C PHE A 311 13.98 -4.38 28.22
N ALA A 312 13.39 -4.10 29.40
CA ALA A 312 13.14 -5.13 30.39
C ALA A 312 12.08 -6.14 29.93
N HIS A 313 11.07 -5.65 29.22
CA HIS A 313 9.98 -6.44 28.66
C HIS A 313 10.01 -6.38 27.12
N PRO A 314 9.63 -7.45 26.38
CA PRO A 314 9.62 -7.45 24.90
C PRO A 314 8.90 -6.26 24.27
N ARG A 315 7.74 -5.86 24.82
CA ARG A 315 6.96 -4.70 24.31
C ARG A 315 7.70 -3.36 24.48
N ASP A 316 8.81 -3.31 25.18
CA ASP A 316 9.60 -2.08 25.22
C ASP A 316 10.28 -1.81 23.88
N LEU A 317 10.53 -2.85 23.07
CA LEU A 317 11.04 -2.69 21.71
C LEU A 317 10.02 -2.02 20.78
N GLU A 318 8.71 -2.29 20.95
CA GLU A 318 7.65 -1.64 20.17
C GLU A 318 7.70 -0.11 20.28
N LYS A 319 8.15 0.43 21.43
CA LYS A 319 8.29 1.87 21.66
C LYS A 319 9.31 2.52 20.73
N MET A 320 10.25 1.74 20.21
CA MET A 320 11.27 2.22 19.27
C MET A 320 10.69 2.62 17.91
N LEU A 321 9.50 2.13 17.54
CA LEU A 321 8.77 2.57 16.33
C LEU A 321 8.56 4.10 16.34
N GLY A 322 8.40 4.69 17.52
CA GLY A 322 8.25 6.13 17.69
C GLY A 322 9.46 6.96 17.26
N TYR A 323 10.62 6.35 17.00
CA TYR A 323 11.83 7.04 16.54
C TYR A 323 11.99 7.10 15.03
N ASN A 324 11.11 6.47 14.25
CA ASN A 324 11.07 6.65 12.79
C ASN A 324 10.42 8.01 12.46
N LYS A 325 11.10 9.09 12.85
CA LYS A 325 10.61 10.47 12.69
C LYS A 325 11.74 11.37 12.23
N PHE A 326 11.47 12.15 11.18
CA PHE A 326 12.43 13.06 10.59
C PHE A 326 11.79 14.44 10.43
N ALA A 327 12.57 15.48 10.78
CA ALA A 327 12.13 16.87 10.67
C ALA A 327 11.85 17.25 9.22
N VAL A 328 10.89 18.15 9.01
CA VAL A 328 10.53 18.66 7.69
C VAL A 328 11.40 19.83 7.29
N CYS A 329 11.70 19.94 5.98
CA CYS A 329 12.29 21.14 5.41
C CYS A 329 11.59 21.49 4.09
N GLU A 330 11.73 22.75 3.65
CA GLU A 330 11.05 23.24 2.45
C GLU A 330 11.30 22.36 1.22
N LYS A 331 12.56 22.03 0.97
CA LYS A 331 12.98 21.21 -0.18
C LYS A 331 12.26 19.88 -0.24
N ASP A 332 12.06 19.24 0.89
CA ASP A 332 11.47 17.90 0.97
C ASP A 332 9.95 17.95 0.88
N LEU A 333 9.34 19.07 1.31
CA LEU A 333 7.88 19.27 1.24
C LEU A 333 7.39 19.63 -0.16
N ILE A 334 8.20 20.30 -0.99
CA ILE A 334 7.77 20.68 -2.35
C ILE A 334 7.27 19.46 -3.13
N GLY A 335 6.06 19.60 -3.68
CA GLY A 335 5.37 18.58 -4.46
C GLY A 335 3.92 18.38 -4.03
N THR A 336 3.32 17.34 -4.56
CA THR A 336 1.93 16.94 -4.29
C THR A 336 1.91 15.78 -3.30
N TRP A 337 1.09 15.94 -2.28
CA TRP A 337 0.91 14.97 -1.20
C TRP A 337 -0.56 14.63 -1.06
N GLU A 338 -0.88 13.36 -1.00
CA GLU A 338 -2.27 12.89 -1.01
C GLU A 338 -2.50 11.76 -0.01
N GLU A 339 -3.70 11.74 0.55
CA GLU A 339 -4.25 10.60 1.28
C GLU A 339 -5.71 10.40 0.90
N SER A 340 -6.16 9.16 0.97
CA SER A 340 -7.58 8.83 0.84
C SER A 340 -7.94 7.73 1.83
N SER A 341 -9.13 7.83 2.38
CA SER A 341 -9.68 6.81 3.27
C SER A 341 -11.14 6.58 2.98
N GLY A 342 -11.62 5.37 3.26
CA GLY A 342 -13.03 5.05 3.12
C GLY A 342 -13.42 3.91 4.05
N SER A 343 -14.67 3.96 4.50
CA SER A 343 -15.28 2.91 5.30
C SER A 343 -16.72 2.67 4.85
N ALA A 344 -17.18 1.43 4.99
CA ALA A 344 -18.56 1.06 4.73
C ALA A 344 -19.03 0.09 5.82
N VAL A 345 -20.21 0.36 6.36
CA VAL A 345 -20.85 -0.45 7.40
C VAL A 345 -22.24 -0.85 6.95
N ASN A 346 -22.46 -2.15 6.81
CA ASN A 346 -23.80 -2.69 6.58
C ASN A 346 -24.63 -2.57 7.85
N MET A 347 -25.82 -2.01 7.73
CA MET A 347 -26.77 -1.86 8.81
C MET A 347 -27.86 -2.92 8.70
N TYR A 348 -28.22 -3.50 9.84
CA TYR A 348 -29.29 -4.50 9.95
C TYR A 348 -30.27 -4.06 11.02
N ASN A 349 -31.57 -4.32 10.79
CA ASN A 349 -32.59 -4.10 11.81
C ASN A 349 -32.34 -5.05 12.98
N VAL A 350 -32.18 -4.48 14.17
CA VAL A 350 -31.78 -5.28 15.36
C VAL A 350 -32.85 -6.29 15.81
N ASN A 351 -34.13 -6.09 15.45
CA ASN A 351 -35.24 -6.95 15.83
C ASN A 351 -35.54 -8.04 14.79
N THR A 352 -35.30 -7.76 13.50
CA THR A 352 -35.68 -8.66 12.39
C THR A 352 -34.48 -9.28 11.69
N GLY A 353 -33.26 -8.74 11.90
CA GLY A 353 -32.06 -9.15 11.17
C GLY A 353 -32.05 -8.73 9.69
N VAL A 354 -33.09 -8.06 9.21
CA VAL A 354 -33.20 -7.64 7.81
C VAL A 354 -32.21 -6.51 7.53
N TYR A 355 -31.57 -6.57 6.36
CA TYR A 355 -30.67 -5.51 5.89
C TYR A 355 -31.41 -4.17 5.79
N ALA A 356 -30.87 -3.15 6.47
CA ALA A 356 -31.47 -1.82 6.59
C ALA A 356 -30.72 -0.74 5.78
N GLY A 357 -29.68 -1.15 5.02
CA GLY A 357 -28.89 -0.24 4.22
C GLY A 357 -27.40 -0.28 4.56
N MET A 358 -26.60 0.49 3.85
CA MET A 358 -25.16 0.63 4.08
C MET A 358 -24.85 2.11 4.35
N ASN A 359 -24.17 2.38 5.45
CA ASN A 359 -23.58 3.68 5.72
C ASN A 359 -22.14 3.68 5.23
N THR A 360 -21.78 4.69 4.43
CA THR A 360 -20.45 4.84 3.87
C THR A 360 -19.86 6.19 4.23
N ALA A 361 -18.55 6.22 4.43
CA ALA A 361 -17.80 7.45 4.57
C ALA A 361 -16.52 7.35 3.74
N SER A 362 -16.17 8.41 3.06
CA SER A 362 -14.90 8.53 2.33
C SER A 362 -14.34 9.94 2.50
N SER A 363 -13.02 10.04 2.54
CA SER A 363 -12.31 11.32 2.53
C SER A 363 -11.10 11.24 1.63
N ALA A 364 -10.78 12.36 0.99
CA ALA A 364 -9.56 12.55 0.22
C ALA A 364 -8.99 13.92 0.55
N ASN A 365 -7.72 13.92 0.92
CA ASN A 365 -6.97 15.13 1.27
C ASN A 365 -5.77 15.27 0.35
N LYS A 366 -5.60 16.45 -0.22
CA LYS A 366 -4.51 16.78 -1.12
C LYS A 366 -3.86 18.07 -0.66
N PHE A 367 -2.54 18.06 -0.56
CA PHE A 367 -1.71 19.23 -0.31
C PHE A 367 -0.71 19.38 -1.46
N ILE A 368 -0.53 20.60 -1.93
CA ILE A 368 0.48 20.97 -2.93
C ILE A 368 1.34 22.06 -2.30
N PHE A 369 2.57 21.71 -1.97
CA PHE A 369 3.58 22.67 -1.49
C PHE A 369 4.40 23.14 -2.67
N LYS A 370 4.48 24.46 -2.83
CA LYS A 370 5.15 25.12 -3.96
C LYS A 370 6.40 25.85 -3.49
N ILE A 371 7.26 26.19 -4.44
CA ILE A 371 8.40 27.07 -4.17
C ILE A 371 7.96 28.41 -3.57
N LYS A 372 8.83 29.06 -2.80
CA LYS A 372 8.59 30.34 -2.11
C LYS A 372 7.48 30.25 -1.05
N GLY A 373 7.31 29.10 -0.45
CA GLY A 373 6.39 28.91 0.68
C GLY A 373 4.92 29.05 0.34
N GLN A 374 4.50 28.86 -0.89
CA GLN A 374 3.09 28.82 -1.25
C GLN A 374 2.52 27.40 -1.09
N TYR A 375 1.26 27.30 -0.69
CA TYR A 375 0.57 26.02 -0.68
C TYR A 375 -0.85 26.13 -1.21
N GLU A 376 -1.35 24.99 -1.67
CA GLU A 376 -2.77 24.73 -1.95
C GLU A 376 -3.19 23.44 -1.25
N SER A 377 -4.43 23.38 -0.79
CA SER A 377 -4.99 22.10 -0.33
C SER A 377 -6.44 21.95 -0.72
N VAL A 378 -6.83 20.68 -0.94
CA VAL A 378 -8.20 20.28 -1.26
C VAL A 378 -8.59 19.15 -0.31
N HIS A 379 -9.71 19.33 0.36
CA HIS A 379 -10.28 18.36 1.27
C HIS A 379 -11.68 18.02 0.77
N SER A 380 -11.95 16.80 0.44
CA SER A 380 -13.22 16.34 -0.07
C SER A 380 -13.63 15.04 0.61
N GLY A 381 -14.92 14.79 0.64
CA GLY A 381 -15.42 13.55 1.18
C GLY A 381 -16.91 13.41 0.95
N ALA A 382 -17.40 12.23 1.27
CA ALA A 382 -18.79 11.85 1.22
C ALA A 382 -19.12 10.99 2.44
N SER A 383 -20.29 11.20 3.03
CA SER A 383 -20.77 10.36 4.13
C SER A 383 -22.28 10.25 4.12
N GLY A 384 -22.80 9.13 4.60
CA GLY A 384 -24.23 8.90 4.71
C GLY A 384 -24.66 7.52 4.22
N MET A 385 -25.95 7.25 4.28
CA MET A 385 -26.53 6.03 3.73
C MET A 385 -26.50 6.07 2.21
N VAL A 386 -26.26 4.92 1.59
CA VAL A 386 -26.36 4.77 0.13
C VAL A 386 -27.74 5.22 -0.32
N GLY A 387 -27.79 6.18 -1.25
CA GLY A 387 -29.01 6.86 -1.70
C GLY A 387 -29.31 8.19 -0.99
N SER A 388 -28.58 8.53 0.10
CA SER A 388 -28.71 9.81 0.82
C SER A 388 -27.34 10.28 1.34
N MET A 389 -26.40 10.49 0.39
CA MET A 389 -25.03 10.90 0.68
C MET A 389 -24.92 12.42 0.81
N GLN A 390 -24.14 12.87 1.79
CA GLN A 390 -23.70 14.25 1.91
C GLN A 390 -22.27 14.36 1.39
N PHE A 391 -22.02 15.34 0.54
CA PHE A 391 -20.70 15.61 -0.03
C PHE A 391 -20.17 16.94 0.50
N TYR A 392 -18.88 16.98 0.75
CA TYR A 392 -18.19 18.23 1.05
C TYR A 392 -16.94 18.37 0.18
N SER A 393 -16.57 19.62 -0.12
CA SER A 393 -15.30 19.96 -0.75
C SER A 393 -14.85 21.32 -0.24
N GLN A 394 -13.64 21.38 0.28
CA GLN A 394 -13.03 22.59 0.82
C GLN A 394 -11.67 22.80 0.16
N LYS A 395 -11.41 24.02 -0.27
CA LYS A 395 -10.16 24.41 -0.93
C LYS A 395 -9.53 25.56 -0.17
N TYR A 396 -8.22 25.44 0.09
CA TYR A 396 -7.44 26.50 0.74
C TYR A 396 -6.20 26.79 -0.07
N ASN A 397 -5.74 28.04 -0.02
CA ASN A 397 -4.47 28.47 -0.57
C ASN A 397 -3.88 29.59 0.29
N GLY A 398 -2.58 29.61 0.42
CA GLY A 398 -1.91 30.58 1.28
C GLY A 398 -0.41 30.43 1.28
N GLN A 399 0.20 30.88 2.38
CA GLN A 399 1.63 30.74 2.64
C GLN A 399 1.84 29.58 3.61
N SER A 400 2.92 28.84 3.40
CA SER A 400 3.44 27.83 4.32
C SER A 400 4.82 28.28 4.82
N THR A 401 5.06 28.08 6.11
CA THR A 401 6.38 28.26 6.72
C THR A 401 6.74 27.00 7.51
N TYR A 402 8.02 26.75 7.68
CA TYR A 402 8.56 25.53 8.26
C TYR A 402 9.53 25.85 9.38
N ALA A 403 9.46 25.08 10.45
CA ALA A 403 10.40 25.18 11.55
C ALA A 403 10.61 23.78 12.16
N ASN A 404 11.55 22.99 11.63
CA ASN A 404 11.88 21.64 12.04
C ASN A 404 10.65 20.69 12.11
N TRP A 405 9.95 20.72 13.24
CA TRP A 405 8.81 19.85 13.54
C TRP A 405 7.45 20.54 13.31
N ASP A 406 7.46 21.74 12.76
CA ASP A 406 6.24 22.52 12.54
C ASP A 406 6.07 22.94 11.08
N VAL A 407 4.82 22.86 10.62
CA VAL A 407 4.35 23.50 9.40
C VAL A 407 3.22 24.46 9.76
N THR A 408 3.37 25.72 9.41
CA THR A 408 2.35 26.76 9.59
C THR A 408 1.72 27.08 8.25
N LEU A 409 0.39 27.00 8.16
CA LEU A 409 -0.40 27.26 6.97
C LEU A 409 -1.35 28.43 7.22
N THR A 410 -1.24 29.50 6.42
CA THR A 410 -2.13 30.66 6.51
C THR A 410 -3.40 30.46 5.66
N LYS A 411 -4.44 31.27 5.92
CA LYS A 411 -5.70 31.25 5.16
C LYS A 411 -6.36 29.87 5.10
N ARG A 412 -6.37 29.16 6.21
CA ARG A 412 -7.11 27.93 6.42
C ARG A 412 -8.58 28.23 6.75
N PHE A 413 -9.27 27.34 7.41
CA PHE A 413 -10.67 27.46 7.76
C PHE A 413 -10.97 28.84 8.41
N LYS A 414 -11.92 29.62 7.83
CA LYS A 414 -12.26 30.99 8.24
C LYS A 414 -11.08 31.96 8.24
N ASP A 415 -10.20 31.85 7.23
CA ASP A 415 -8.96 32.67 7.07
C ASP A 415 -7.96 32.57 8.25
N LYS A 416 -8.09 31.59 9.13
CA LYS A 416 -7.15 31.38 10.24
C LYS A 416 -5.82 30.85 9.76
N THR A 417 -4.82 31.08 10.57
CA THR A 417 -3.53 30.39 10.47
C THR A 417 -3.61 29.13 11.33
N GLU A 418 -3.21 28.00 10.78
CA GLU A 418 -3.15 26.71 11.49
C GLU A 418 -1.68 26.24 11.57
N ILE A 419 -1.31 25.71 12.72
CA ILE A 419 0.03 25.16 12.98
C ILE A 419 -0.13 23.64 13.16
N PHE A 420 0.71 22.92 12.44
CA PHE A 420 0.75 21.47 12.47
C PHE A 420 2.07 20.97 13.06
N TRP A 421 2.03 19.99 13.95
CA TRP A 421 3.14 19.09 14.15
C TRP A 421 3.40 18.38 12.82
N ALA A 422 4.63 18.47 12.33
CA ALA A 422 4.99 17.94 11.01
C ALA A 422 6.22 17.07 11.10
N GLN A 423 6.15 15.87 10.55
CA GLN A 423 7.28 14.96 10.47
C GLN A 423 7.19 14.06 9.26
N PHE A 424 8.35 13.61 8.78
CA PHE A 424 8.41 12.50 7.85
C PHE A 424 8.60 11.19 8.62
N GLU A 425 7.91 10.16 8.18
CA GLU A 425 8.19 8.77 8.48
C GLU A 425 8.88 8.16 7.27
N ALA A 426 10.02 7.51 7.48
CA ALA A 426 10.71 6.80 6.42
C ALA A 426 10.02 5.46 6.15
N VAL A 427 9.79 5.17 4.86
CA VAL A 427 9.29 3.88 4.39
C VAL A 427 10.19 3.37 3.27
N ARG A 428 10.05 2.10 2.87
CA ARG A 428 10.87 1.54 1.79
C ARG A 428 10.71 2.37 0.50
N GLY A 429 11.81 2.97 0.06
CA GLY A 429 11.88 3.77 -1.18
C GLY A 429 11.16 5.12 -1.13
N GLY A 430 10.70 5.58 0.06
CA GLY A 430 9.94 6.83 0.15
C GLY A 430 9.77 7.36 1.57
N ARG A 431 8.78 8.23 1.72
CA ARG A 431 8.38 8.82 3.00
C ARG A 431 6.90 9.14 3.04
N VAL A 432 6.35 9.12 4.25
CA VAL A 432 5.01 9.62 4.57
C VAL A 432 5.14 10.94 5.31
N LEU A 433 4.36 11.94 4.93
CA LEU A 433 4.26 13.21 5.64
C LEU A 433 3.10 13.13 6.63
N HIS A 434 3.40 13.25 7.91
CA HIS A 434 2.41 13.37 8.97
C HIS A 434 2.22 14.84 9.35
N LEU A 435 0.97 15.30 9.32
CA LEU A 435 0.58 16.63 9.78
C LEU A 435 -0.51 16.47 10.83
N THR A 436 -0.28 16.90 12.07
CA THR A 436 -1.28 16.89 13.14
C THR A 436 -1.52 18.32 13.63
N ASN A 437 -2.76 18.78 13.54
CA ASN A 437 -3.11 20.14 13.97
C ASN A 437 -2.88 20.31 15.47
N LYS A 438 -2.14 21.37 15.86
CA LYS A 438 -1.78 21.60 17.27
C LYS A 438 -2.96 22.03 18.14
N GLU A 439 -3.94 22.71 17.56
CA GLU A 439 -5.13 23.20 18.29
C GLU A 439 -6.28 22.18 18.26
N ALA A 440 -6.30 21.32 17.24
CA ALA A 440 -7.34 20.32 17.04
C ALA A 440 -6.70 18.95 16.78
N SER A 441 -6.25 18.28 17.82
CA SER A 441 -5.49 17.01 17.76
C SER A 441 -6.23 15.86 17.02
N GLY A 442 -7.56 15.95 16.87
CA GLY A 442 -8.33 15.03 16.05
C GLY A 442 -8.20 15.26 14.53
N VAL A 443 -7.52 16.34 14.09
CA VAL A 443 -7.26 16.62 12.68
C VAL A 443 -5.81 16.24 12.37
N SER A 444 -5.65 15.09 11.73
CA SER A 444 -4.35 14.59 11.29
C SER A 444 -4.42 14.11 9.85
N TYR A 445 -3.30 14.21 9.15
CA TYR A 445 -3.12 13.78 7.77
C TYR A 445 -1.88 12.88 7.67
N HIS A 446 -1.99 11.79 6.90
CA HIS A 446 -0.91 10.81 6.65
C HIS A 446 -0.70 10.70 5.14
N LEU A 447 0.08 11.62 4.61
CA LEU A 447 0.14 11.92 3.19
C LEU A 447 1.32 11.20 2.52
N VAL A 448 1.08 10.60 1.38
CA VAL A 448 2.12 10.05 0.50
C VAL A 448 2.42 11.03 -0.62
N LYS A 449 3.68 11.09 -1.04
CA LYS A 449 4.08 11.97 -2.15
C LYS A 449 3.68 11.33 -3.48
N THR A 450 2.95 12.07 -4.31
CA THR A 450 2.46 11.59 -5.62
C THR A 450 3.15 12.28 -6.80
N GLN A 451 3.72 13.46 -6.59
CA GLN A 451 4.50 14.22 -7.59
C GLN A 451 5.56 15.10 -6.94
#